data_070e9505671ef08c078bcb075d773de3
#
_entry.id   070e9505671ef08c078bcb075d773de3
#
_cell.length_a   1.000
_cell.length_b   1.000
_cell.length_c   1.000
_cell.angle_alpha   90.00
_cell.angle_beta   90.00
_cell.angle_gamma   90.00
#
_symmetry.space_group_name_H-M   'P 1'
#
loop_
_entity.id
_entity.type
_entity.pdbx_description
1 polymer ?
#
loop_
_entity_poly.entity_id
_entity_poly.type
_entity_poly.pdbx_seq_one_letter_code
_entity_poly.pdbx_strand_id
1 'polypeptide(L)'
;HVSGGVSNLSFSFRGNNYIREAMHAVFLYHAIQQGMDMGIVNPGTSVLYSDIPVDIFEKIEDVVLNRRPDAAERLIELAEALKATSDEAAGQQAVKHDAWRDESVQERLKYALMKGIGDYLEQDLAEALPLYDKAVNVIEGPLMDGMNYVGELFGAGKMFLPQVVKTARTMKKAVAILQPIIESEKVEGMTSAGKVLLATVK
;
A
#
# COMPACT_ATOMS: atom_id res chain seq x y z
N HIS A 1 -9.16 35.18 -6.41
CA HIS A 1 -9.97 33.98 -6.15
C HIS A 1 -9.10 32.74 -6.25
N VAL A 2 -9.27 31.83 -5.30
CA VAL A 2 -8.58 30.55 -5.27
C VAL A 2 -9.59 29.43 -5.55
N SER A 3 -9.32 28.63 -6.59
CA SER A 3 -10.12 27.46 -6.96
C SER A 3 -9.27 26.20 -6.92
N GLY A 4 -9.81 25.11 -6.38
CA GLY A 4 -9.10 23.85 -6.26
C GLY A 4 -9.93 22.62 -6.60
N GLY A 5 -9.31 21.64 -7.25
CA GLY A 5 -9.87 20.31 -7.46
C GLY A 5 -9.65 19.44 -6.23
N VAL A 6 -10.72 19.13 -5.48
CA VAL A 6 -10.64 18.46 -4.17
C VAL A 6 -10.45 16.95 -4.30
N SER A 7 -10.97 16.31 -5.33
CA SER A 7 -10.98 14.86 -5.47
C SER A 7 -9.59 14.20 -5.51
N ASN A 8 -8.58 14.92 -6.00
CA ASN A 8 -7.20 14.39 -6.08
C ASN A 8 -6.57 14.12 -4.71
N LEU A 9 -6.95 14.88 -3.67
CA LEU A 9 -6.47 14.70 -2.30
C LEU A 9 -6.68 13.27 -1.80
N SER A 10 -7.80 12.67 -2.15
CA SER A 10 -8.23 11.35 -1.66
C SER A 10 -8.01 10.22 -2.65
N PHE A 11 -7.28 10.46 -3.74
CA PHE A 11 -7.10 9.48 -4.81
C PHE A 11 -6.49 8.16 -4.32
N SER A 12 -5.59 8.22 -3.33
CA SER A 12 -4.96 7.05 -2.71
C SER A 12 -5.95 6.12 -2.01
N PHE A 13 -7.13 6.63 -1.62
CA PHE A 13 -8.20 5.87 -0.97
C PHE A 13 -9.34 5.48 -1.94
N ARG A 14 -9.05 5.41 -3.23
CA ARG A 14 -10.02 4.98 -4.24
C ARG A 14 -10.58 3.60 -3.88
N GLY A 15 -11.92 3.48 -3.89
CA GLY A 15 -12.63 2.27 -3.43
C GLY A 15 -13.13 2.34 -1.98
N ASN A 16 -12.79 3.41 -1.20
CA ASN A 16 -13.40 3.70 0.09
C ASN A 16 -14.04 5.09 0.04
N ASN A 17 -15.29 5.16 -0.42
CA ASN A 17 -15.97 6.44 -0.65
C ASN A 17 -16.14 7.24 0.63
N TYR A 18 -16.45 6.59 1.76
CA TYR A 18 -16.64 7.28 3.03
C TYR A 18 -15.36 8.03 3.49
N ILE A 19 -14.21 7.35 3.50
CA ILE A 19 -12.93 8.00 3.85
C ILE A 19 -12.60 9.13 2.87
N ARG A 20 -12.86 8.93 1.58
CA ARG A 20 -12.62 9.96 0.57
C ARG A 20 -13.47 11.20 0.80
N GLU A 21 -14.75 11.03 1.04
CA GLU A 21 -15.69 12.13 1.30
C GLU A 21 -15.35 12.86 2.60
N ALA A 22 -15.02 12.12 3.66
CA ALA A 22 -14.56 12.69 4.91
C ALA A 22 -13.25 13.50 4.76
N MET A 23 -12.28 13.01 3.97
CA MET A 23 -11.07 13.78 3.62
C MET A 23 -11.40 15.07 2.87
N HIS A 24 -12.39 15.04 1.95
CA HIS A 24 -12.82 16.24 1.23
C HIS A 24 -13.45 17.26 2.19
N ALA A 25 -14.31 16.80 3.10
CA ALA A 25 -14.97 17.65 4.07
C ALA A 25 -13.95 18.34 5.02
N VAL A 26 -12.99 17.59 5.55
CA VAL A 26 -11.93 18.13 6.42
C VAL A 26 -11.03 19.10 5.66
N PHE A 27 -10.61 18.75 4.43
CA PHE A 27 -9.79 19.63 3.61
C PHE A 27 -10.52 20.94 3.29
N LEU A 28 -11.77 20.87 2.83
CA LEU A 28 -12.56 22.06 2.49
C LEU A 28 -12.74 22.99 3.68
N TYR A 29 -13.02 22.41 4.88
CA TYR A 29 -13.15 23.20 6.08
C TYR A 29 -11.91 24.07 6.34
N HIS A 30 -10.72 23.48 6.31
CA HIS A 30 -9.48 24.22 6.54
C HIS A 30 -9.11 25.13 5.35
N ALA A 31 -9.28 24.68 4.12
CA ALA A 31 -8.92 25.46 2.93
C ALA A 31 -9.77 26.72 2.77
N ILE A 32 -11.07 26.64 3.08
CA ILE A 32 -11.97 27.80 3.04
C ILE A 32 -11.55 28.84 4.08
N GLN A 33 -11.17 28.42 5.28
CA GLN A 33 -10.67 29.33 6.32
C GLN A 33 -9.35 30.02 5.91
N GLN A 34 -8.58 29.37 5.04
CA GLN A 34 -7.33 29.93 4.49
C GLN A 34 -7.52 30.71 3.18
N GLY A 35 -8.77 30.97 2.76
CA GLY A 35 -9.07 31.83 1.64
C GLY A 35 -9.39 31.10 0.32
N MET A 36 -9.71 29.83 0.35
CA MET A 36 -10.24 29.13 -0.83
C MET A 36 -11.69 29.55 -1.09
N ASP A 37 -11.97 30.06 -2.29
CA ASP A 37 -13.29 30.58 -2.67
C ASP A 37 -14.16 29.52 -3.40
N MET A 38 -13.53 28.64 -4.16
CA MET A 38 -14.21 27.67 -5.02
C MET A 38 -13.58 26.30 -4.94
N GLY A 39 -14.40 25.25 -4.84
CA GLY A 39 -13.98 23.87 -4.87
C GLY A 39 -14.69 23.07 -5.96
N ILE A 40 -13.93 22.33 -6.76
CA ILE A 40 -14.50 21.35 -7.69
C ILE A 40 -14.68 20.04 -6.92
N VAL A 41 -15.92 19.69 -6.63
CA VAL A 41 -16.31 18.53 -5.81
C VAL A 41 -17.39 17.70 -6.50
N ASN A 42 -17.59 16.47 -6.08
CA ASN A 42 -18.75 15.68 -6.45
C ASN A 42 -19.99 16.22 -5.70
N PRO A 43 -21.04 16.70 -6.39
CA PRO A 43 -22.22 17.24 -5.72
C PRO A 43 -23.04 16.18 -4.96
N GLY A 44 -22.83 14.89 -5.25
CA GLY A 44 -23.45 13.77 -4.54
C GLY A 44 -22.78 13.38 -3.21
N THR A 45 -21.77 14.14 -2.76
CA THR A 45 -21.10 13.89 -1.47
C THR A 45 -22.05 14.21 -0.32
N SER A 46 -22.20 13.25 0.62
CA SER A 46 -23.13 13.36 1.75
C SER A 46 -22.46 13.54 3.11
N VAL A 47 -21.15 13.37 3.20
CA VAL A 47 -20.41 13.48 4.48
C VAL A 47 -20.16 14.94 4.82
N LEU A 48 -20.74 15.39 5.94
CA LEU A 48 -20.48 16.72 6.49
C LEU A 48 -19.34 16.67 7.51
N TYR A 49 -18.57 17.76 7.62
CA TYR A 49 -17.48 17.90 8.57
C TYR A 49 -17.90 17.60 10.02
N SER A 50 -19.11 18.06 10.43
CA SER A 50 -19.67 17.87 11.76
C SER A 50 -20.10 16.43 12.05
N ASP A 51 -20.30 15.61 11.05
CA ASP A 51 -20.88 14.27 11.16
C ASP A 51 -19.80 13.18 11.21
N ILE A 52 -18.54 13.56 11.04
CA ILE A 52 -17.41 12.63 11.08
C ILE A 52 -17.13 12.25 12.54
N PRO A 53 -17.16 10.93 12.89
CA PRO A 53 -16.79 10.49 14.23
C PRO A 53 -15.38 10.93 14.61
N VAL A 54 -15.20 11.30 15.88
CA VAL A 54 -13.96 11.95 16.38
C VAL A 54 -12.70 11.13 16.10
N ASP A 55 -12.76 9.81 16.27
CA ASP A 55 -11.65 8.89 16.04
C ASP A 55 -11.23 8.80 14.56
N ILE A 56 -12.18 8.93 13.64
CA ILE A 56 -11.96 9.01 12.20
C ILE A 56 -11.47 10.39 11.81
N PHE A 57 -12.12 11.42 12.35
CA PHE A 57 -11.80 12.81 12.11
C PHE A 57 -10.33 13.13 12.44
N GLU A 58 -9.85 12.77 13.64
CA GLU A 58 -8.48 13.01 14.06
C GLU A 58 -7.45 12.40 13.09
N LYS A 59 -7.67 11.16 12.65
CA LYS A 59 -6.75 10.49 11.72
C LYS A 59 -6.74 11.13 10.32
N ILE A 60 -7.91 11.57 9.85
CA ILE A 60 -8.03 12.28 8.57
C ILE A 60 -7.36 13.65 8.66
N GLU A 61 -7.60 14.38 9.73
CA GLU A 61 -7.03 15.71 9.94
C GLU A 61 -5.50 15.65 10.09
N ASP A 62 -4.97 14.63 10.77
CA ASP A 62 -3.52 14.36 10.84
C ASP A 62 -2.89 14.20 9.45
N VAL A 63 -3.58 13.52 8.52
CA VAL A 63 -3.11 13.36 7.13
C VAL A 63 -3.23 14.66 6.35
N VAL A 64 -4.40 15.31 6.40
CA VAL A 64 -4.68 16.52 5.62
C VAL A 64 -3.74 17.65 6.00
N LEU A 65 -3.44 17.81 7.29
CA LEU A 65 -2.57 18.86 7.83
C LEU A 65 -1.12 18.42 8.05
N ASN A 66 -0.79 17.16 7.70
CA ASN A 66 0.55 16.58 7.87
C ASN A 66 1.09 16.76 9.30
N ARG A 67 0.26 16.48 10.32
CA ARG A 67 0.60 16.71 11.73
C ARG A 67 1.61 15.71 12.28
N ARG A 68 1.74 14.53 11.66
CA ARG A 68 2.61 13.46 12.15
C ARG A 68 3.14 12.56 11.05
N PRO A 69 4.34 11.97 11.20
CA PRO A 69 4.96 11.16 10.15
C PRO A 69 4.21 9.87 9.81
N ASP A 70 3.50 9.27 10.78
CA ASP A 70 2.75 8.02 10.66
C ASP A 70 1.26 8.23 10.33
N ALA A 71 0.83 9.47 10.04
CA ALA A 71 -0.56 9.80 9.77
C ALA A 71 -1.19 8.94 8.66
N ALA A 72 -0.47 8.77 7.56
CA ALA A 72 -0.95 7.99 6.42
C ALA A 72 -1.15 6.51 6.77
N GLU A 73 -0.22 5.91 7.53
CA GLU A 73 -0.30 4.50 7.96
C GLU A 73 -1.52 4.28 8.87
N ARG A 74 -1.72 5.15 9.86
CA ARG A 74 -2.88 5.11 10.77
C ARG A 74 -4.22 5.24 10.04
N LEU A 75 -4.29 6.09 9.01
CA LEU A 75 -5.51 6.23 8.21
C LEU A 75 -5.76 5.00 7.33
N ILE A 76 -4.71 4.37 6.80
CA ILE A 76 -4.82 3.11 6.03
C ILE A 76 -5.36 1.99 6.93
N GLU A 77 -4.80 1.82 8.13
CA GLU A 77 -5.26 0.82 9.11
C GLU A 77 -6.74 1.02 9.46
N LEU A 78 -7.17 2.27 9.67
CA LEU A 78 -8.57 2.58 9.88
C LEU A 78 -9.44 2.23 8.67
N ALA A 79 -8.98 2.58 7.45
CA ALA A 79 -9.71 2.29 6.23
C ALA A 79 -9.86 0.79 5.98
N GLU A 80 -8.87 -0.01 6.35
CA GLU A 80 -8.93 -1.48 6.32
C GLU A 80 -9.92 -2.02 7.36
N ALA A 81 -9.89 -1.51 8.59
CA ALA A 81 -10.81 -1.91 9.65
C ALA A 81 -12.27 -1.60 9.28
N LEU A 82 -12.55 -0.43 8.70
CA LEU A 82 -13.88 -0.05 8.23
C LEU A 82 -14.36 -0.90 7.05
N LYS A 83 -13.46 -1.36 6.18
CA LYS A 83 -13.81 -2.33 5.14
C LYS A 83 -14.12 -3.70 5.74
N ALA A 84 -13.33 -4.16 6.70
CA ALA A 84 -13.56 -5.44 7.36
C ALA A 84 -14.93 -5.47 8.04
N THR A 85 -15.34 -4.40 8.74
CA THR A 85 -16.66 -4.31 9.37
C THR A 85 -17.82 -4.24 8.35
N SER A 86 -17.60 -3.69 7.16
CA SER A 86 -18.60 -3.72 6.08
C SER A 86 -18.69 -5.08 5.40
N ASP A 87 -17.59 -5.84 5.37
CA ASP A 87 -17.52 -7.19 4.81
C ASP A 87 -17.90 -8.27 5.85
N GLU A 88 -17.81 -7.99 7.16
CA GLU A 88 -18.31 -8.85 8.25
C GLU A 88 -19.85 -8.96 8.27
N ALA A 89 -20.56 -7.98 7.72
CA ALA A 89 -21.96 -8.15 7.34
C ALA A 89 -22.15 -9.21 6.23
N ALA A 90 -21.07 -9.66 5.59
CA ALA A 90 -21.00 -10.72 4.59
C ALA A 90 -20.21 -11.97 5.05
N GLY A 91 -19.96 -12.12 6.34
CA GLY A 91 -19.51 -13.36 6.99
C GLY A 91 -18.14 -13.91 6.59
N GLN A 92 -17.05 -13.21 6.95
CA GLN A 92 -15.75 -13.87 7.08
C GLN A 92 -14.93 -13.27 8.22
N GLN A 93 -14.55 -14.17 9.15
CA GLN A 93 -13.80 -13.90 10.36
C GLN A 93 -12.39 -13.38 10.08
N ALA A 94 -11.94 -12.44 10.91
CA ALA A 94 -10.55 -12.06 11.04
C ALA A 94 -9.68 -13.28 11.35
N VAL A 95 -8.88 -13.72 10.39
CA VAL A 95 -7.84 -14.75 10.59
C VAL A 95 -6.74 -14.14 11.43
N LYS A 96 -6.41 -14.81 12.54
CA LYS A 96 -5.33 -14.43 13.47
C LYS A 96 -4.03 -14.15 12.69
N HIS A 97 -3.34 -13.09 13.06
CA HIS A 97 -2.13 -12.55 12.43
C HIS A 97 -0.98 -13.56 12.24
N ASP A 98 -1.02 -14.69 12.93
CA ASP A 98 0.09 -15.65 12.94
C ASP A 98 -0.14 -16.93 12.12
N ALA A 99 -1.37 -17.23 11.69
CA ALA A 99 -1.67 -18.45 10.95
C ALA A 99 -0.92 -18.55 9.59
N TRP A 100 -0.58 -17.43 8.97
CA TRP A 100 0.18 -17.40 7.72
C TRP A 100 1.63 -17.87 7.87
N ARG A 101 2.17 -17.91 9.11
CA ARG A 101 3.52 -18.43 9.37
C ARG A 101 3.62 -19.95 9.24
N ASP A 102 2.48 -20.64 9.33
CA ASP A 102 2.39 -22.09 9.18
C ASP A 102 2.32 -22.54 7.71
N GLU A 103 2.18 -21.57 6.78
CA GLU A 103 2.14 -21.83 5.35
C GLU A 103 3.54 -22.13 4.77
N SER A 104 3.56 -22.59 3.50
CA SER A 104 4.82 -22.77 2.77
C SER A 104 5.61 -21.46 2.68
N VAL A 105 6.94 -21.54 2.57
CA VAL A 105 7.79 -20.36 2.46
C VAL A 105 7.41 -19.47 1.26
N GLN A 106 6.94 -20.05 0.16
CA GLN A 106 6.46 -19.33 -1.00
C GLN A 106 5.21 -18.50 -0.67
N GLU A 107 4.23 -19.10 0.01
CA GLU A 107 3.01 -18.38 0.42
C GLU A 107 3.31 -17.35 1.52
N ARG A 108 4.26 -17.61 2.42
CA ARG A 108 4.73 -16.63 3.41
C ARG A 108 5.35 -15.40 2.74
N LEU A 109 6.23 -15.60 1.75
CA LEU A 109 6.84 -14.50 1.00
C LEU A 109 5.79 -13.69 0.23
N LYS A 110 4.86 -14.35 -0.44
CA LYS A 110 3.74 -13.73 -1.15
C LYS A 110 2.86 -12.92 -0.19
N TYR A 111 2.49 -13.49 0.97
CA TYR A 111 1.70 -12.81 1.98
C TYR A 111 2.44 -11.61 2.59
N ALA A 112 3.73 -11.77 2.91
CA ALA A 112 4.58 -10.71 3.44
C ALA A 112 4.64 -9.52 2.47
N LEU A 113 4.77 -9.77 1.17
CA LEU A 113 4.69 -8.72 0.15
C LEU A 113 3.31 -8.08 0.11
N MET A 114 2.24 -8.87 0.03
CA MET A 114 0.86 -8.36 -0.04
C MET A 114 0.53 -7.44 1.15
N LYS A 115 1.02 -7.77 2.35
CA LYS A 115 0.80 -6.99 3.57
C LYS A 115 1.88 -5.94 3.85
N GLY A 116 2.96 -5.95 3.09
CA GLY A 116 4.10 -5.06 3.30
C GLY A 116 4.86 -5.35 4.60
N ILE A 117 4.95 -6.63 5.00
CA ILE A 117 5.64 -7.10 6.20
C ILE A 117 7.10 -7.38 5.83
N GLY A 118 8.04 -6.67 6.44
CA GLY A 118 9.46 -6.80 6.15
C GLY A 118 10.28 -7.55 7.22
N ASP A 119 9.65 -7.92 8.34
CA ASP A 119 10.36 -8.39 9.54
C ASP A 119 10.92 -9.81 9.39
N TYR A 120 10.24 -10.65 8.61
CA TYR A 120 10.61 -12.07 8.41
C TYR A 120 11.35 -12.33 7.10
N LEU A 121 11.61 -11.30 6.28
CA LEU A 121 12.16 -11.48 4.94
C LEU A 121 13.51 -12.19 4.93
N GLU A 122 14.42 -11.88 5.86
CA GLU A 122 15.74 -12.52 5.92
C GLU A 122 15.62 -14.02 6.17
N GLN A 123 14.77 -14.39 7.11
CA GLN A 123 14.52 -15.79 7.46
C GLN A 123 13.84 -16.54 6.31
N ASP A 124 12.76 -15.97 5.77
CA ASP A 124 11.97 -16.64 4.74
C ASP A 124 12.74 -16.74 3.41
N LEU A 125 13.56 -15.74 3.07
CA LEU A 125 14.43 -15.78 1.88
C LEU A 125 15.56 -16.83 2.05
N ALA A 126 16.16 -16.93 3.25
CA ALA A 126 17.16 -17.95 3.53
C ALA A 126 16.59 -19.37 3.44
N GLU A 127 15.34 -19.56 3.87
CA GLU A 127 14.63 -20.83 3.74
C GLU A 127 14.22 -21.14 2.28
N ALA A 128 13.86 -20.12 1.52
CA ALA A 128 13.45 -20.28 0.12
C ALA A 128 14.63 -20.59 -0.83
N LEU A 129 15.80 -19.96 -0.61
CA LEU A 129 16.95 -20.08 -1.50
C LEU A 129 17.31 -21.52 -1.89
N PRO A 130 17.39 -22.50 -0.95
CA PRO A 130 17.74 -23.88 -1.30
C PRO A 130 16.71 -24.60 -2.18
N LEU A 131 15.50 -24.03 -2.34
CA LEU A 131 14.43 -24.60 -3.15
C LEU A 131 14.51 -24.17 -4.61
N TYR A 132 15.45 -23.29 -4.95
CA TYR A 132 15.61 -22.74 -6.29
C TYR A 132 17.06 -22.88 -6.76
N ASP A 133 17.23 -23.11 -8.06
CA ASP A 133 18.56 -23.29 -8.65
C ASP A 133 19.42 -22.01 -8.60
N LYS A 134 18.77 -20.84 -8.60
CA LYS A 134 19.41 -19.52 -8.56
C LYS A 134 18.61 -18.56 -7.69
N ALA A 135 19.31 -17.65 -7.04
CA ALA A 135 18.67 -16.62 -6.21
C ALA A 135 17.70 -15.72 -7.00
N VAL A 136 17.96 -15.48 -8.29
CA VAL A 136 17.05 -14.70 -9.16
C VAL A 136 15.68 -15.40 -9.31
N ASN A 137 15.62 -16.72 -9.27
CA ASN A 137 14.37 -17.47 -9.41
C ASN A 137 13.43 -17.28 -8.20
N VAL A 138 13.97 -16.93 -7.03
CA VAL A 138 13.15 -16.52 -5.87
C VAL A 138 12.44 -15.19 -6.16
N ILE A 139 13.10 -14.29 -6.90
CA ILE A 139 12.48 -13.02 -7.32
C ILE A 139 11.40 -13.28 -8.38
N GLU A 140 11.74 -14.04 -9.43
CA GLU A 140 10.85 -14.32 -10.56
C GLU A 140 9.65 -15.22 -10.18
N GLY A 141 9.78 -16.02 -9.12
CA GLY A 141 8.72 -16.86 -8.58
C GLY A 141 7.92 -16.14 -7.48
N PRO A 142 8.08 -16.56 -6.20
CA PRO A 142 7.16 -16.16 -5.13
C PRO A 142 7.09 -14.65 -4.89
N LEU A 143 8.18 -13.90 -5.13
CA LEU A 143 8.14 -12.45 -4.95
C LEU A 143 7.35 -11.76 -6.07
N MET A 144 7.55 -12.16 -7.33
CA MET A 144 6.77 -11.62 -8.45
C MET A 144 5.31 -12.06 -8.41
N ASP A 145 5.02 -13.28 -7.96
CA ASP A 145 3.64 -13.74 -7.75
C ASP A 145 2.91 -12.84 -6.73
N GLY A 146 3.59 -12.48 -5.64
CA GLY A 146 3.08 -11.53 -4.67
C GLY A 146 2.81 -10.15 -5.28
N MET A 147 3.74 -9.63 -6.08
CA MET A 147 3.58 -8.34 -6.76
C MET A 147 2.46 -8.34 -7.79
N ASN A 148 2.33 -9.41 -8.57
CA ASN A 148 1.25 -9.57 -9.54
C ASN A 148 -0.12 -9.56 -8.85
N TYR A 149 -0.26 -10.30 -7.76
CA TYR A 149 -1.48 -10.32 -6.96
C TYR A 149 -1.82 -8.93 -6.37
N VAL A 150 -0.83 -8.20 -5.88
CA VAL A 150 -1.01 -6.80 -5.44
C VAL A 150 -1.49 -5.91 -6.60
N GLY A 151 -0.94 -6.11 -7.80
CA GLY A 151 -1.39 -5.43 -9.02
C GLY A 151 -2.85 -5.69 -9.36
N GLU A 152 -3.30 -6.94 -9.25
CA GLU A 152 -4.69 -7.33 -9.45
C GLU A 152 -5.62 -6.70 -8.41
N LEU A 153 -5.24 -6.73 -7.12
CA LEU A 153 -6.01 -6.10 -6.05
C LEU A 153 -6.12 -4.59 -6.23
N PHE A 154 -5.03 -3.94 -6.65
CA PHE A 154 -5.03 -2.51 -6.94
C PHE A 154 -5.90 -2.19 -8.16
N GLY A 155 -5.78 -2.93 -9.24
CA GLY A 155 -6.60 -2.79 -10.45
C GLY A 155 -8.09 -2.99 -10.18
N ALA A 156 -8.44 -3.93 -9.29
CA ALA A 156 -9.81 -4.18 -8.83
C ALA A 156 -10.33 -3.16 -7.80
N GLY A 157 -9.54 -2.17 -7.40
CA GLY A 157 -9.90 -1.18 -6.37
C GLY A 157 -9.99 -1.75 -4.94
N LYS A 158 -9.42 -2.95 -4.73
CA LYS A 158 -9.40 -3.63 -3.42
C LYS A 158 -8.17 -3.28 -2.57
N MET A 159 -7.19 -2.62 -3.16
CA MET A 159 -5.98 -2.14 -2.49
C MET A 159 -5.75 -0.66 -2.79
N PHE A 160 -5.23 0.10 -1.82
CA PHE A 160 -4.95 1.52 -1.97
C PHE A 160 -3.50 1.77 -2.40
N LEU A 161 -3.26 2.89 -3.08
CA LEU A 161 -1.92 3.25 -3.55
C LEU A 161 -0.84 3.24 -2.45
N PRO A 162 -1.06 3.75 -1.22
CA PRO A 162 -0.05 3.66 -0.15
C PRO A 162 0.31 2.22 0.22
N GLN A 163 -0.63 1.29 0.16
CA GLN A 163 -0.36 -0.14 0.39
C GLN A 163 0.53 -0.71 -0.71
N VAL A 164 0.29 -0.35 -1.98
CA VAL A 164 1.15 -0.72 -3.11
C VAL A 164 2.57 -0.17 -2.93
N VAL A 165 2.70 1.07 -2.47
CA VAL A 165 4.01 1.68 -2.17
C VAL A 165 4.71 0.93 -1.03
N LYS A 166 3.99 0.55 0.02
CA LYS A 166 4.51 -0.26 1.13
C LYS A 166 5.02 -1.62 0.62
N THR A 167 4.22 -2.30 -0.22
CA THR A 167 4.61 -3.55 -0.89
C THR A 167 5.88 -3.38 -1.73
N ALA A 168 5.96 -2.31 -2.53
CA ALA A 168 7.14 -2.03 -3.35
C ALA A 168 8.41 -1.80 -2.51
N ARG A 169 8.28 -1.17 -1.33
CA ARG A 169 9.39 -1.05 -0.37
C ARG A 169 9.83 -2.40 0.18
N THR A 170 8.87 -3.27 0.50
CA THR A 170 9.13 -4.63 0.96
C THR A 170 9.82 -5.46 -0.12
N MET A 171 9.36 -5.38 -1.36
CA MET A 171 10.02 -5.99 -2.52
C MET A 171 11.45 -5.49 -2.68
N LYS A 172 11.68 -4.18 -2.61
CA LYS A 172 13.03 -3.59 -2.69
C LYS A 172 13.94 -4.12 -1.57
N LYS A 173 13.42 -4.29 -0.34
CA LYS A 173 14.17 -4.88 0.78
C LYS A 173 14.52 -6.34 0.49
N ALA A 174 13.58 -7.15 -0.01
CA ALA A 174 13.83 -8.53 -0.39
C ALA A 174 14.91 -8.66 -1.49
N VAL A 175 14.81 -7.85 -2.53
CA VAL A 175 15.82 -7.80 -3.61
C VAL A 175 17.20 -7.40 -3.07
N ALA A 176 17.27 -6.43 -2.16
CA ALA A 176 18.53 -6.00 -1.57
C ALA A 176 19.22 -7.11 -0.75
N ILE A 177 18.43 -7.99 -0.10
CA ILE A 177 18.95 -9.17 0.61
C ILE A 177 19.50 -10.21 -0.39
N LEU A 178 18.80 -10.43 -1.51
CA LEU A 178 19.19 -11.42 -2.51
C LEU A 178 20.33 -10.94 -3.44
N GLN A 179 20.49 -9.65 -3.61
CA GLN A 179 21.44 -9.06 -4.57
C GLN A 179 22.90 -9.55 -4.39
N PRO A 180 23.48 -9.59 -3.18
CA PRO A 180 24.84 -10.12 -2.99
C PRO A 180 24.97 -11.59 -3.44
N ILE A 181 23.93 -12.38 -3.24
CA ILE A 181 23.90 -13.80 -3.62
C ILE A 181 23.85 -13.90 -5.15
N ILE A 182 22.96 -13.15 -5.80
CA ILE A 182 22.85 -13.07 -7.27
C ILE A 182 24.19 -12.64 -7.89
N GLU A 183 24.88 -11.69 -7.26
CA GLU A 183 26.18 -11.24 -7.74
C GLU A 183 27.25 -12.31 -7.57
N SER A 184 27.22 -13.10 -6.50
CA SER A 184 28.14 -14.22 -6.27
C SER A 184 27.91 -15.40 -7.23
N GLU A 185 26.68 -15.57 -7.74
CA GLU A 185 26.31 -16.59 -8.71
C GLU A 185 26.77 -16.26 -10.14
N LYS A 186 27.24 -15.03 -10.41
CA LYS A 186 27.77 -14.63 -11.72
C LYS A 186 29.10 -15.31 -11.97
N VAL A 187 29.13 -16.16 -12.99
CA VAL A 187 30.40 -16.79 -13.48
C VAL A 187 31.15 -15.79 -14.36
N GLU A 188 32.49 -15.80 -14.25
CA GLU A 188 33.38 -15.00 -15.09
C GLU A 188 33.11 -15.27 -16.58
N GLY A 189 32.75 -14.23 -17.35
CA GLY A 189 32.36 -14.34 -18.76
C GLY A 189 30.84 -14.33 -19.04
N MET A 190 29.97 -14.29 -18.02
CA MET A 190 28.56 -14.07 -18.26
C MET A 190 28.29 -12.66 -18.78
N THR A 191 27.75 -12.56 -19.99
CA THR A 191 27.30 -11.31 -20.57
C THR A 191 26.00 -10.85 -19.88
N SER A 192 25.93 -9.56 -19.55
CA SER A 192 24.67 -8.96 -19.05
C SER A 192 23.55 -9.15 -20.09
N ALA A 193 22.35 -9.50 -19.65
CA ALA A 193 21.17 -9.65 -20.52
C ALA A 193 20.80 -8.35 -21.26
N GLY A 194 21.29 -7.19 -20.78
CA GLY A 194 21.09 -5.89 -21.44
C GLY A 194 21.25 -4.73 -20.46
N LYS A 195 21.11 -3.52 -20.98
CA LYS A 195 21.07 -2.29 -20.20
C LYS A 195 19.71 -1.63 -20.36
N VAL A 196 19.05 -1.32 -19.26
CA VAL A 196 17.78 -0.59 -19.23
C VAL A 196 18.02 0.77 -18.59
N LEU A 197 17.66 1.83 -19.32
CA LEU A 197 17.68 3.20 -18.79
C LEU A 197 16.29 3.54 -18.24
N LEU A 198 16.22 3.87 -16.96
CA LEU A 198 15.02 4.38 -16.31
C LEU A 198 15.22 5.87 -16.01
N ALA A 199 14.28 6.69 -16.46
CA ALA A 199 14.27 8.11 -16.18
C ALA A 199 12.91 8.55 -15.63
N THR A 200 12.93 9.38 -14.59
CA THR A 200 11.73 10.08 -14.11
C THR A 200 11.62 11.41 -14.82
N VAL A 201 10.50 11.68 -15.47
CA VAL A 201 10.18 12.97 -16.08
C VAL A 201 9.28 13.73 -15.09
N LYS A 202 9.72 14.94 -14.73
CA LYS A 202 8.95 15.87 -13.91
C LYS A 202 8.09 16.76 -14.80
#